data_f5a25b67c15673420ca7ffc920cbe381
#
_entry.id   f5a25b67c15673420ca7ffc920cbe381
#
_cell.length_a   1.000
_cell.length_b   1.000
_cell.length_c   1.000
_cell.angle_alpha   90.00
_cell.angle_beta   90.00
_cell.angle_gamma   90.00
#
_symmetry.space_group_name_H-M   'P 1'
#
loop_
_entity.id
_entity.type
_entity.pdbx_description
1 polymer ?
#
loop_
_entity_poly.entity_id
_entity_poly.type
_entity_poly.pdbx_seq_one_letter_code
_entity_poly.pdbx_strand_id
1 'polypeptide(L)'
;MAVFLTVEINSEQNRLSPPTPLILKGESEGFSPFCDKITEMTSFWDNLPQPFFILAPMEAVTDVVFRHVVKRAGAPNVFFTEFANATGWVHAGDKAIAGRLIKTDDEHPLVAQIWGGEPGDMEQFAAHCAKLGFDGIDINMGCPAKSAIKSGGAALIRRPDVAVAAIAAAKTAGLPVSVKTRLGYTYVDEWREWLSTLLAQNLANLTIHLRTKKEMSKVPAHYELIDNIVKLRDEIAPQTLLTINGDVRDRTHGEELARQHPGINGLMIGRGIFSNPFCFRRDRVSSEIEDKWVIVGGAAPTSEQISDFSEEGADRLAGPASSDLRAVTNGDDGSGNVKSELICLLHYHLDLFDHYQSTLGRPYETLKRFFKIYIRDFDGAKELRDQLMHTKTTDEVRSILAHNDRPHYTY
;
A
#
# COMPACT_ATOMS: atom_id res chain seq x y z
N MET A 1 9.51 50.24 -38.18
CA MET A 1 8.78 51.47 -37.85
C MET A 1 7.93 51.11 -36.62
N ALA A 2 8.49 51.39 -35.44
CA ALA A 2 7.89 51.08 -34.15
C ALA A 2 7.22 52.33 -33.62
N VAL A 3 5.97 52.23 -33.19
CA VAL A 3 5.23 53.30 -32.53
C VAL A 3 5.17 52.96 -31.05
N PHE A 4 5.91 53.70 -30.24
CA PHE A 4 5.79 53.70 -28.79
C PHE A 4 4.62 54.63 -28.40
N LEU A 5 3.69 54.17 -27.59
CA LEU A 5 2.72 55.00 -26.89
C LEU A 5 3.08 54.99 -25.39
N THR A 6 3.56 56.15 -24.96
CA THR A 6 3.79 56.49 -23.55
C THR A 6 2.48 57.00 -22.97
N VAL A 7 2.03 56.46 -21.84
CA VAL A 7 0.93 57.00 -21.04
C VAL A 7 1.51 57.54 -19.74
N GLU A 8 1.39 58.88 -19.59
CA GLU A 8 1.75 59.58 -18.36
C GLU A 8 0.70 59.35 -17.27
N ILE A 9 1.19 59.08 -16.05
CA ILE A 9 0.37 58.96 -14.85
C ILE A 9 0.30 60.33 -14.20
N ASN A 10 -0.89 60.91 -14.14
CA ASN A 10 -1.16 62.14 -13.42
C ASN A 10 -1.77 61.80 -12.05
N SER A 11 -1.10 62.22 -10.98
CA SER A 11 -1.50 62.10 -9.60
C SER A 11 -2.40 63.29 -9.22
N GLU A 12 -3.65 63.03 -8.88
CA GLU A 12 -4.40 63.93 -8.00
C GLU A 12 -5.45 63.22 -7.14
N GLN A 13 -5.48 63.65 -5.94
CA GLN A 13 -6.22 63.19 -4.77
C GLN A 13 -7.75 63.26 -4.97
N ASN A 14 -8.49 62.21 -4.52
CA ASN A 14 -9.83 62.45 -3.97
C ASN A 14 -10.14 61.42 -2.87
N ARG A 15 -10.22 61.95 -1.64
CA ARG A 15 -10.76 61.24 -0.45
C ARG A 15 -12.29 61.19 -0.60
N LEU A 16 -12.81 60.00 -0.66
CA LEU A 16 -14.25 59.74 -0.45
C LEU A 16 -14.44 58.91 0.84
N SER A 17 -15.24 59.48 1.72
CA SER A 17 -15.70 58.87 2.98
C SER A 17 -16.52 57.60 2.76
N PRO A 18 -16.55 56.63 3.66
CA PRO A 18 -17.35 55.41 3.53
C PRO A 18 -18.87 55.72 3.71
N PRO A 19 -19.75 55.06 2.96
CA PRO A 19 -21.18 55.21 3.11
C PRO A 19 -21.71 54.57 4.38
N THR A 20 -22.62 55.26 5.02
CA THR A 20 -23.41 54.85 6.22
C THR A 20 -24.31 53.66 5.86
N PRO A 21 -24.43 52.64 6.72
CA PRO A 21 -25.32 51.49 6.46
C PRO A 21 -26.78 51.89 6.61
N LEU A 22 -27.58 51.65 5.58
CA LEU A 22 -29.03 51.73 5.60
C LEU A 22 -29.61 50.56 6.40
N ILE A 23 -30.27 50.88 7.51
CA ILE A 23 -31.07 49.93 8.29
C ILE A 23 -32.42 49.75 7.58
N LEU A 24 -32.59 48.64 6.88
CA LEU A 24 -33.93 48.17 6.49
C LEU A 24 -34.55 47.31 7.58
N LYS A 25 -35.60 47.79 8.23
CA LYS A 25 -36.52 47.01 9.03
C LYS A 25 -37.40 46.20 8.07
N GLY A 26 -37.24 44.89 8.09
CA GLY A 26 -38.10 43.94 7.38
C GLY A 26 -38.34 42.74 8.29
N GLU A 27 -39.59 42.36 8.36
CA GLU A 27 -40.23 41.45 9.28
C GLU A 27 -39.61 40.03 9.29
N SER A 28 -39.62 39.45 10.47
CA SER A 28 -39.15 38.08 10.78
C SER A 28 -40.14 37.04 10.25
N GLU A 29 -39.88 36.48 9.07
CA GLU A 29 -40.38 35.15 8.74
C GLU A 29 -39.30 34.14 9.02
N GLY A 30 -39.68 33.08 9.79
CA GLY A 30 -38.74 32.13 10.33
C GLY A 30 -37.95 31.36 9.29
N PHE A 31 -36.66 31.66 9.20
CA PHE A 31 -35.69 30.78 8.57
C PHE A 31 -35.39 29.66 9.58
N SER A 32 -35.94 28.49 9.32
CA SER A 32 -35.48 27.24 9.92
C SER A 32 -33.99 27.10 9.51
N PRO A 33 -33.07 26.92 10.46
CA PRO A 33 -31.70 26.53 10.09
C PRO A 33 -31.78 25.10 9.57
N PHE A 34 -31.80 24.95 8.24
CA PHE A 34 -31.38 23.73 7.62
C PHE A 34 -29.90 23.59 8.00
N CYS A 35 -29.68 22.97 9.15
CA CYS A 35 -28.39 22.41 9.50
C CYS A 35 -28.16 21.29 8.49
N ASP A 36 -27.50 21.63 7.40
CA ASP A 36 -26.88 20.61 6.54
C ASP A 36 -26.02 19.77 7.46
N LYS A 37 -26.56 18.65 7.92
CA LYS A 37 -25.76 17.54 8.38
C LYS A 37 -24.96 17.12 7.16
N ILE A 38 -23.77 17.70 7.02
CA ILE A 38 -22.68 17.06 6.30
C ILE A 38 -22.55 15.72 7.02
N THR A 39 -23.11 14.70 6.44
CA THR A 39 -22.88 13.31 6.85
C THR A 39 -21.39 13.14 6.60
N GLU A 40 -20.57 13.25 7.64
CA GLU A 40 -19.16 12.87 7.56
C GLU A 40 -19.17 11.45 7.00
N MET A 41 -18.77 11.30 5.75
CA MET A 41 -18.58 9.99 5.16
C MET A 41 -17.47 9.34 5.96
N THR A 42 -17.86 8.40 6.83
CA THR A 42 -16.90 7.63 7.63
C THR A 42 -15.93 6.95 6.66
N SER A 43 -14.67 7.30 6.78
CA SER A 43 -13.60 6.68 6.02
C SER A 43 -13.39 5.23 6.48
N PHE A 44 -12.96 4.32 5.59
CA PHE A 44 -12.58 2.98 6.02
C PHE A 44 -11.48 3.01 7.09
N TRP A 45 -10.64 4.08 7.10
CA TRP A 45 -9.58 4.29 8.08
C TRP A 45 -10.11 4.36 9.52
N ASP A 46 -11.33 4.89 9.71
CA ASP A 46 -11.94 5.07 11.04
C ASP A 46 -12.38 3.75 11.67
N ASN A 47 -12.57 2.71 10.85
CA ASN A 47 -13.04 1.40 11.26
C ASN A 47 -11.91 0.36 11.42
N LEU A 48 -10.65 0.75 11.23
CA LEU A 48 -9.53 -0.17 11.36
C LEU A 48 -9.21 -0.47 12.84
N PRO A 49 -8.89 -1.74 13.18
CA PRO A 49 -8.37 -2.06 14.50
C PRO A 49 -7.01 -1.39 14.71
N GLN A 50 -6.69 -0.98 15.94
CA GLN A 50 -5.39 -0.38 16.23
C GLN A 50 -4.57 -1.29 17.15
N PRO A 51 -3.28 -1.49 16.83
CA PRO A 51 -2.62 -1.05 15.62
C PRO A 51 -3.06 -1.84 14.38
N PHE A 52 -3.31 -1.15 13.27
CA PHE A 52 -3.53 -1.81 11.98
C PHE A 52 -2.21 -2.07 11.25
N PHE A 53 -2.24 -3.01 10.31
CA PHE A 53 -1.07 -3.39 9.53
C PHE A 53 -1.30 -3.16 8.04
N ILE A 54 -0.27 -2.67 7.36
CA ILE A 54 -0.28 -2.35 5.92
C ILE A 54 0.84 -3.10 5.21
N LEU A 55 0.55 -3.69 4.04
CA LEU A 55 1.58 -4.11 3.10
C LEU A 55 2.13 -2.87 2.39
N ALA A 56 3.43 -2.62 2.52
CA ALA A 56 4.06 -1.47 1.88
C ALA A 56 3.96 -1.56 0.35
N PRO A 57 3.66 -0.44 -0.33
CA PRO A 57 3.73 -0.37 -1.79
C PRO A 57 5.18 -0.56 -2.26
N MET A 58 5.42 -1.55 -3.12
CA MET A 58 6.74 -1.90 -3.62
C MET A 58 6.69 -2.11 -5.14
N GLU A 59 7.49 -1.32 -5.87
CA GLU A 59 7.57 -1.38 -7.34
C GLU A 59 7.96 -2.76 -7.83
N ALA A 60 7.24 -3.26 -8.82
CA ALA A 60 7.37 -4.59 -9.41
C ALA A 60 7.21 -5.75 -8.40
N VAL A 61 6.50 -5.51 -7.29
CA VAL A 61 6.24 -6.50 -6.24
C VAL A 61 4.76 -6.54 -5.87
N THR A 62 4.16 -5.42 -5.47
CA THR A 62 2.80 -5.38 -4.92
C THR A 62 1.73 -5.20 -6.00
N ASP A 63 1.87 -5.93 -7.11
CA ASP A 63 0.82 -6.10 -8.12
C ASP A 63 -0.31 -7.00 -7.59
N VAL A 64 -1.37 -7.15 -8.38
CA VAL A 64 -2.53 -7.98 -8.02
C VAL A 64 -2.12 -9.41 -7.65
N VAL A 65 -1.17 -10.01 -8.36
CA VAL A 65 -0.69 -11.38 -8.10
C VAL A 65 -0.11 -11.49 -6.69
N PHE A 66 0.84 -10.63 -6.35
CA PHE A 66 1.51 -10.72 -5.05
C PHE A 66 0.59 -10.29 -3.89
N ARG A 67 -0.33 -9.34 -4.10
CA ARG A 67 -1.32 -8.98 -3.08
C ARG A 67 -2.21 -10.18 -2.73
N HIS A 68 -2.67 -10.96 -3.72
CA HIS A 68 -3.42 -12.19 -3.48
C HIS A 68 -2.61 -13.26 -2.77
N VAL A 69 -1.33 -13.43 -3.11
CA VAL A 69 -0.43 -14.33 -2.36
C VAL A 69 -0.33 -13.92 -0.90
N VAL A 70 -0.13 -12.63 -0.62
CA VAL A 70 -0.06 -12.12 0.75
C VAL A 70 -1.40 -12.27 1.46
N LYS A 71 -2.52 -12.02 0.79
CA LYS A 71 -3.87 -12.23 1.32
C LYS A 71 -4.07 -13.67 1.78
N ARG A 72 -3.67 -14.64 0.95
CA ARG A 72 -3.73 -16.07 1.29
C ARG A 72 -2.78 -16.47 2.41
N ALA A 73 -1.57 -15.90 2.45
CA ALA A 73 -0.58 -16.19 3.48
C ALA A 73 -0.98 -15.63 4.85
N GLY A 74 -1.68 -14.51 4.89
CA GLY A 74 -2.13 -13.79 6.07
C GLY A 74 -2.33 -12.32 5.71
N ALA A 75 -3.59 -11.89 5.59
CA ALA A 75 -3.90 -10.54 5.12
C ALA A 75 -3.48 -9.45 6.11
N PRO A 76 -2.87 -8.34 5.64
CA PRO A 76 -2.83 -7.10 6.39
C PRO A 76 -4.24 -6.48 6.48
N ASN A 77 -4.38 -5.41 7.27
CA ASN A 77 -5.64 -4.67 7.33
C ASN A 77 -5.89 -3.80 6.10
N VAL A 78 -4.81 -3.33 5.44
CA VAL A 78 -4.91 -2.48 4.24
C VAL A 78 -3.85 -2.90 3.22
N PHE A 79 -4.27 -3.00 1.97
CA PHE A 79 -3.38 -3.16 0.84
C PHE A 79 -3.15 -1.84 0.11
N PHE A 80 -1.96 -1.68 -0.46
CA PHE A 80 -1.61 -0.60 -1.37
C PHE A 80 -1.21 -1.21 -2.71
N THR A 81 -1.55 -0.51 -3.80
CA THR A 81 -1.05 -0.87 -5.14
C THR A 81 0.45 -0.57 -5.25
N GLU A 82 1.07 -0.97 -6.35
CA GLU A 82 2.30 -0.36 -6.80
C GLU A 82 2.05 1.13 -7.12
N PHE A 83 3.10 1.96 -7.10
CA PHE A 83 2.91 3.39 -7.31
C PHE A 83 2.90 3.76 -8.80
N ALA A 84 1.78 4.33 -9.25
CA ALA A 84 1.55 4.73 -10.62
C ALA A 84 1.86 6.22 -10.84
N ASN A 85 2.47 6.55 -12.00
CA ASN A 85 2.83 7.93 -12.34
C ASN A 85 1.66 8.69 -12.94
N ALA A 86 1.23 9.78 -12.30
CA ALA A 86 0.10 10.60 -12.74
C ALA A 86 0.36 11.23 -14.11
N THR A 87 1.48 11.91 -14.29
CA THR A 87 1.87 12.54 -15.56
C THR A 87 1.99 11.51 -16.68
N GLY A 88 2.59 10.34 -16.39
CA GLY A 88 2.67 9.27 -17.37
C GLY A 88 1.31 8.80 -17.83
N TRP A 89 0.37 8.63 -16.90
CA TRP A 89 -0.99 8.21 -17.23
C TRP A 89 -1.75 9.28 -18.02
N VAL A 90 -1.67 10.56 -17.64
CA VAL A 90 -2.33 11.66 -18.38
C VAL A 90 -1.87 11.74 -19.83
N HIS A 91 -0.59 11.51 -20.09
CA HIS A 91 -0.03 11.60 -21.44
C HIS A 91 -0.16 10.32 -22.28
N ALA A 92 -0.19 9.13 -21.68
CA ALA A 92 -0.14 7.87 -22.42
C ALA A 92 -1.17 6.81 -21.94
N GLY A 93 -2.09 7.18 -21.04
CA GLY A 93 -3.14 6.30 -20.53
C GLY A 93 -2.60 5.10 -19.76
N ASP A 94 -3.42 4.05 -19.69
CA ASP A 94 -3.13 2.85 -18.90
C ASP A 94 -1.84 2.12 -19.30
N LYS A 95 -1.38 2.29 -20.54
CA LYS A 95 -0.11 1.74 -21.00
C LYS A 95 1.09 2.25 -20.19
N ALA A 96 1.03 3.53 -19.73
CA ALA A 96 2.11 4.12 -18.95
C ALA A 96 2.23 3.56 -17.53
N ILE A 97 1.15 3.04 -17.00
CA ILE A 97 1.09 2.49 -15.64
C ILE A 97 1.21 0.96 -15.61
N ALA A 98 1.24 0.30 -16.80
CA ALA A 98 1.57 -1.11 -16.97
C ALA A 98 0.90 -2.04 -15.93
N GLY A 99 -0.42 -1.97 -15.80
CA GLY A 99 -1.20 -2.85 -14.93
C GLY A 99 -1.11 -2.58 -13.42
N ARG A 100 -0.45 -1.49 -12.98
CA ARG A 100 -0.28 -1.18 -11.54
C ARG A 100 -1.59 -0.96 -10.77
N LEU A 101 -2.66 -0.60 -11.48
CA LEU A 101 -3.99 -0.38 -10.90
C LEU A 101 -4.95 -1.56 -11.11
N ILE A 102 -4.47 -2.69 -11.64
CA ILE A 102 -5.30 -3.90 -11.74
C ILE A 102 -5.62 -4.39 -10.34
N LYS A 103 -6.90 -4.65 -10.10
CA LYS A 103 -7.43 -5.15 -8.83
C LYS A 103 -8.60 -6.11 -9.07
N THR A 104 -9.00 -6.82 -8.05
CA THR A 104 -10.23 -7.63 -8.00
C THR A 104 -11.22 -7.02 -7.00
N ASP A 105 -12.48 -7.39 -7.12
CA ASP A 105 -13.54 -6.82 -6.28
C ASP A 105 -13.45 -7.22 -4.80
N ASP A 106 -12.71 -8.29 -4.50
CA ASP A 106 -12.51 -8.77 -3.14
C ASP A 106 -11.29 -8.16 -2.43
N GLU A 107 -10.61 -7.18 -3.06
CA GLU A 107 -9.48 -6.45 -2.46
C GLU A 107 -9.95 -5.16 -1.78
N HIS A 108 -10.55 -5.28 -0.61
CA HIS A 108 -10.99 -4.16 0.23
C HIS A 108 -10.48 -4.30 1.67
N PRO A 109 -9.91 -3.21 2.28
CA PRO A 109 -9.57 -1.92 1.67
C PRO A 109 -8.31 -1.98 0.80
N LEU A 110 -8.38 -1.37 -0.39
CA LEU A 110 -7.25 -1.22 -1.31
C LEU A 110 -7.03 0.26 -1.66
N VAL A 111 -5.85 0.78 -1.38
CA VAL A 111 -5.45 2.17 -1.62
C VAL A 111 -4.60 2.26 -2.89
N ALA A 112 -5.01 3.11 -3.84
CA ALA A 112 -4.20 3.40 -5.01
C ALA A 112 -3.03 4.32 -4.63
N GLN A 113 -1.77 3.85 -4.77
CA GLN A 113 -0.63 4.74 -4.58
C GLN A 113 -0.24 5.41 -5.89
N ILE A 114 -0.27 6.74 -5.91
CA ILE A 114 0.06 7.59 -7.06
C ILE A 114 1.27 8.47 -6.75
N TRP A 115 1.94 8.95 -7.77
CA TRP A 115 3.03 9.90 -7.63
C TRP A 115 3.13 10.85 -8.83
N GLY A 116 3.60 12.06 -8.57
CA GLY A 116 3.78 13.12 -9.57
C GLY A 116 4.13 14.43 -8.87
N GLY A 117 4.44 15.44 -9.65
CA GLY A 117 4.73 16.81 -9.18
C GLY A 117 3.85 17.86 -9.86
N GLU A 118 2.97 17.46 -10.78
CA GLU A 118 2.06 18.35 -11.49
C GLU A 118 0.66 18.22 -10.90
N PRO A 119 0.13 19.26 -10.21
CA PRO A 119 -1.16 19.17 -9.53
C PRO A 119 -2.32 18.80 -10.44
N GLY A 120 -2.37 19.35 -11.66
CA GLY A 120 -3.43 19.05 -12.63
C GLY A 120 -3.44 17.58 -13.09
N ASP A 121 -2.26 16.96 -13.20
CA ASP A 121 -2.14 15.53 -13.51
C ASP A 121 -2.59 14.68 -12.30
N MET A 122 -2.22 15.12 -11.10
CA MET A 122 -2.62 14.45 -9.84
C MET A 122 -4.13 14.47 -9.67
N GLU A 123 -4.80 15.58 -9.96
CA GLU A 123 -6.26 15.70 -9.92
C GLU A 123 -6.94 14.72 -10.88
N GLN A 124 -6.53 14.73 -12.16
CA GLN A 124 -7.11 13.86 -13.17
C GLN A 124 -6.92 12.38 -12.84
N PHE A 125 -5.72 12.01 -12.38
CA PHE A 125 -5.41 10.64 -12.08
C PHE A 125 -6.08 10.16 -10.78
N ALA A 126 -6.20 11.02 -9.78
CA ALA A 126 -6.97 10.73 -8.57
C ALA A 126 -8.45 10.50 -8.88
N ALA A 127 -9.05 11.32 -9.75
CA ALA A 127 -10.43 11.12 -10.21
C ALA A 127 -10.58 9.80 -10.99
N HIS A 128 -9.58 9.38 -11.75
CA HIS A 128 -9.58 8.08 -12.41
C HIS A 128 -9.54 6.93 -11.38
N CYS A 129 -8.69 7.01 -10.36
CA CYS A 129 -8.65 6.00 -9.28
C CYS A 129 -10.00 5.89 -8.56
N ALA A 130 -10.68 7.01 -8.31
CA ALA A 130 -12.02 7.00 -7.72
C ALA A 130 -13.04 6.28 -8.60
N LYS A 131 -13.01 6.50 -9.93
CA LYS A 131 -13.87 5.80 -10.90
C LYS A 131 -13.60 4.30 -10.97
N LEU A 132 -12.36 3.87 -10.72
CA LEU A 132 -12.00 2.46 -10.63
C LEU A 132 -12.41 1.80 -9.30
N GLY A 133 -13.03 2.55 -8.37
CA GLY A 133 -13.52 2.02 -7.10
C GLY A 133 -12.43 1.64 -6.11
N PHE A 134 -11.34 2.43 -6.04
CA PHE A 134 -10.38 2.33 -4.94
C PHE A 134 -10.96 2.95 -3.66
N ASP A 135 -10.57 2.41 -2.49
CA ASP A 135 -11.06 2.87 -1.19
C ASP A 135 -10.36 4.15 -0.70
N GLY A 136 -9.21 4.47 -1.26
CA GLY A 136 -8.44 5.66 -0.93
C GLY A 136 -7.30 5.92 -1.91
N ILE A 137 -6.67 7.07 -1.75
CA ILE A 137 -5.51 7.49 -2.52
C ILE A 137 -4.36 7.72 -1.56
N ASP A 138 -3.17 7.22 -1.92
CA ASP A 138 -1.93 7.52 -1.23
C ASP A 138 -0.95 8.21 -2.17
N ILE A 139 -0.31 9.28 -1.70
CA ILE A 139 0.68 10.00 -2.50
C ILE A 139 2.08 9.59 -2.07
N ASN A 140 2.85 9.05 -3.01
CA ASN A 140 4.24 8.68 -2.76
C ASN A 140 5.14 9.93 -2.74
N MET A 141 5.59 10.30 -1.55
CA MET A 141 6.57 11.37 -1.29
C MET A 141 7.87 10.83 -0.67
N GLY A 142 8.14 9.53 -0.84
CA GLY A 142 9.27 8.86 -0.19
C GLY A 142 10.19 8.05 -1.12
N CYS A 143 9.80 7.79 -2.37
CA CYS A 143 10.60 6.98 -3.30
C CYS A 143 11.91 7.68 -3.65
N PRO A 144 13.09 7.05 -3.38
CA PRO A 144 14.39 7.65 -3.65
C PRO A 144 14.92 7.35 -5.06
N ALA A 145 14.18 6.59 -5.88
CA ALA A 145 14.61 6.17 -7.21
C ALA A 145 14.87 7.37 -8.13
N LYS A 146 15.92 7.29 -8.95
CA LYS A 146 16.31 8.40 -9.86
C LYS A 146 15.18 8.82 -10.81
N SER A 147 14.38 7.88 -11.27
CA SER A 147 13.21 8.16 -12.11
C SER A 147 12.12 8.93 -11.36
N ALA A 148 11.83 8.56 -10.12
CA ALA A 148 10.80 9.19 -9.31
C ALA A 148 11.18 10.61 -8.87
N ILE A 149 12.44 10.86 -8.47
CA ILE A 149 12.88 12.17 -7.97
C ILE A 149 12.98 13.25 -9.05
N LYS A 150 12.83 12.92 -10.32
CA LYS A 150 12.81 13.92 -11.41
C LYS A 150 11.56 14.79 -11.36
N SER A 151 10.42 14.22 -10.98
CA SER A 151 9.12 14.90 -11.03
C SER A 151 8.22 14.65 -9.80
N GLY A 152 8.71 13.94 -8.76
CA GLY A 152 7.91 13.61 -7.59
C GLY A 152 8.69 12.76 -6.58
N GLY A 153 8.03 11.83 -5.90
CA GLY A 153 8.65 10.98 -4.89
C GLY A 153 9.34 11.78 -3.78
N ALA A 154 10.49 11.33 -3.32
CA ALA A 154 11.22 12.01 -2.25
C ALA A 154 11.71 13.43 -2.60
N ALA A 155 11.70 13.84 -3.88
CA ALA A 155 12.06 15.22 -4.26
C ALA A 155 11.03 16.26 -3.77
N LEU A 156 9.80 15.84 -3.48
CA LEU A 156 8.76 16.72 -2.94
C LEU A 156 9.11 17.23 -1.53
N ILE A 157 9.97 16.53 -0.79
CA ILE A 157 10.49 17.02 0.50
C ILE A 157 11.20 18.38 0.37
N ARG A 158 11.82 18.64 -0.80
CA ARG A 158 12.47 19.91 -1.11
C ARG A 158 11.57 20.93 -1.82
N ARG A 159 10.32 20.55 -2.07
CA ARG A 159 9.33 21.38 -2.74
C ARG A 159 7.99 21.25 -2.01
N PRO A 160 7.92 21.74 -0.75
CA PRO A 160 6.74 21.57 0.09
C PRO A 160 5.50 22.25 -0.50
N ASP A 161 5.64 23.34 -1.23
CA ASP A 161 4.59 24.02 -2.00
C ASP A 161 3.96 23.10 -3.04
N VAL A 162 4.76 22.38 -3.81
CA VAL A 162 4.30 21.40 -4.80
C VAL A 162 3.63 20.19 -4.10
N ALA A 163 4.19 19.74 -2.97
CA ALA A 163 3.61 18.66 -2.20
C ALA A 163 2.19 19.01 -1.69
N VAL A 164 2.02 20.21 -1.15
CA VAL A 164 0.72 20.73 -0.69
C VAL A 164 -0.27 20.84 -1.85
N ALA A 165 0.16 21.39 -2.99
CA ALA A 165 -0.69 21.49 -4.17
C ALA A 165 -1.12 20.11 -4.72
N ALA A 166 -0.21 19.11 -4.72
CA ALA A 166 -0.52 17.74 -5.13
C ALA A 166 -1.52 17.06 -4.19
N ILE A 167 -1.42 17.30 -2.88
CA ILE A 167 -2.39 16.78 -1.89
C ILE A 167 -3.77 17.42 -2.12
N ALA A 168 -3.83 18.74 -2.28
CA ALA A 168 -5.08 19.45 -2.53
C ALA A 168 -5.76 18.96 -3.82
N ALA A 169 -4.98 18.76 -4.89
CA ALA A 169 -5.45 18.21 -6.15
C ALA A 169 -6.01 16.78 -6.00
N ALA A 170 -5.29 15.90 -5.31
CA ALA A 170 -5.77 14.52 -5.11
C ALA A 170 -7.07 14.45 -4.29
N LYS A 171 -7.28 15.37 -3.35
CA LYS A 171 -8.50 15.43 -2.52
C LYS A 171 -9.77 15.76 -3.31
N THR A 172 -9.65 16.39 -4.47
CA THR A 172 -10.82 16.70 -5.33
C THR A 172 -11.56 15.45 -5.81
N ALA A 173 -10.88 14.28 -5.78
CA ALA A 173 -11.48 12.99 -6.12
C ALA A 173 -12.53 12.49 -5.11
N GLY A 174 -12.67 13.11 -3.95
CA GLY A 174 -13.63 12.74 -2.90
C GLY A 174 -13.27 11.48 -2.11
N LEU A 175 -12.10 10.89 -2.35
CA LEU A 175 -11.57 9.76 -1.57
C LEU A 175 -10.68 10.22 -0.42
N PRO A 176 -10.57 9.44 0.67
CA PRO A 176 -9.60 9.73 1.72
C PRO A 176 -8.17 9.72 1.15
N VAL A 177 -7.41 10.78 1.44
CA VAL A 177 -6.03 10.94 0.96
C VAL A 177 -5.05 10.69 2.10
N SER A 178 -4.10 9.80 1.86
CA SER A 178 -2.93 9.55 2.70
C SER A 178 -1.63 9.93 1.98
N VAL A 179 -0.56 10.04 2.73
CA VAL A 179 0.79 10.31 2.20
C VAL A 179 1.77 9.31 2.79
N LYS A 180 2.63 8.75 1.92
CA LYS A 180 3.79 7.97 2.36
C LYS A 180 5.08 8.74 2.08
N THR A 181 5.81 9.06 3.14
CA THR A 181 7.01 9.90 3.07
C THR A 181 8.20 9.33 3.85
N ARG A 182 9.24 10.17 4.00
CA ARG A 182 10.45 9.95 4.81
C ARG A 182 10.64 11.10 5.78
N LEU A 183 11.59 10.95 6.73
CA LEU A 183 11.95 12.00 7.70
C LEU A 183 12.43 13.27 7.03
N GLY A 184 13.20 13.14 5.97
CA GLY A 184 13.80 14.27 5.25
C GLY A 184 14.46 13.81 3.97
N TYR A 185 15.05 14.76 3.25
CA TYR A 185 15.79 14.46 2.02
C TYR A 185 17.25 14.11 2.31
N THR A 186 17.94 14.96 3.07
CA THR A 186 19.38 14.85 3.35
C THR A 186 19.68 14.59 4.82
N TYR A 187 19.08 15.37 5.72
CA TYR A 187 19.36 15.37 7.16
C TYR A 187 18.13 14.90 7.94
N VAL A 188 18.38 14.27 9.07
CA VAL A 188 17.31 13.73 9.92
C VAL A 188 16.49 14.86 10.55
N ASP A 189 17.11 15.95 10.94
CA ASP A 189 16.48 17.13 11.56
C ASP A 189 15.49 17.87 10.66
N GLU A 190 15.50 17.63 9.34
CA GLU A 190 14.49 18.12 8.40
C GLU A 190 13.06 17.62 8.75
N TRP A 191 12.94 16.55 9.56
CA TRP A 191 11.67 15.87 9.82
C TRP A 191 10.59 16.80 10.38
N ARG A 192 10.95 17.69 11.32
CA ARG A 192 9.96 18.50 12.04
C ARG A 192 9.22 19.45 11.08
N GLU A 193 9.95 20.21 10.30
CA GLU A 193 9.38 21.17 9.34
C GLU A 193 8.59 20.45 8.25
N TRP A 194 9.18 19.40 7.70
CA TRP A 194 8.54 18.61 6.64
C TRP A 194 7.24 17.95 7.09
N LEU A 195 7.24 17.25 8.22
CA LEU A 195 6.05 16.58 8.72
C LEU A 195 4.98 17.57 9.19
N SER A 196 5.38 18.73 9.76
CA SER A 196 4.43 19.81 10.08
C SER A 196 3.67 20.28 8.84
N THR A 197 4.38 20.48 7.73
CA THR A 197 3.77 20.86 6.45
C THR A 197 2.73 19.84 6.00
N LEU A 198 3.03 18.55 6.08
CA LEU A 198 2.11 17.48 5.67
C LEU A 198 0.92 17.34 6.63
N LEU A 199 1.16 17.38 7.94
CA LEU A 199 0.11 17.29 8.96
C LEU A 199 -0.92 18.41 8.83
N ALA A 200 -0.48 19.62 8.47
CA ALA A 200 -1.36 20.76 8.24
C ALA A 200 -2.34 20.54 7.05
N GLN A 201 -2.15 19.47 6.27
CA GLN A 201 -3.02 19.17 5.12
C GLN A 201 -4.23 18.31 5.45
N ASN A 202 -4.52 17.99 6.70
CA ASN A 202 -5.68 17.16 7.10
C ASN A 202 -5.75 15.84 6.31
N LEU A 203 -4.71 15.02 6.46
CA LEU A 203 -4.59 13.72 5.83
C LEU A 203 -5.38 12.65 6.60
N ALA A 204 -5.91 11.64 5.89
CA ALA A 204 -6.51 10.47 6.54
C ALA A 204 -5.44 9.64 7.29
N ASN A 205 -4.27 9.46 6.67
CA ASN A 205 -3.15 8.75 7.28
C ASN A 205 -1.82 9.32 6.77
N LEU A 206 -0.83 9.41 7.65
CA LEU A 206 0.55 9.77 7.31
C LEU A 206 1.47 8.59 7.63
N THR A 207 2.03 7.97 6.59
CA THR A 207 3.01 6.89 6.73
C THR A 207 4.43 7.45 6.61
N ILE A 208 5.25 7.22 7.63
CA ILE A 208 6.62 7.73 7.68
C ILE A 208 7.62 6.57 7.65
N HIS A 209 8.45 6.52 6.61
CA HIS A 209 9.64 5.69 6.64
C HIS A 209 10.70 6.43 7.47
N LEU A 210 11.05 5.89 8.62
CA LEU A 210 11.91 6.51 9.62
C LEU A 210 13.39 6.55 9.18
N ARG A 211 13.63 7.08 8.00
CA ARG A 211 14.94 7.38 7.40
C ARG A 211 14.81 8.55 6.43
N THR A 212 15.92 9.25 6.19
CA THR A 212 16.00 10.24 5.12
C THR A 212 16.10 9.57 3.74
N LYS A 213 15.91 10.35 2.68
CA LYS A 213 16.17 9.88 1.30
C LYS A 213 17.64 9.52 1.10
N LYS A 214 18.58 10.28 1.69
CA LYS A 214 20.03 10.05 1.58
C LYS A 214 20.46 8.75 2.25
N GLU A 215 19.88 8.43 3.39
CA GLU A 215 20.15 7.18 4.12
C GLU A 215 19.63 5.93 3.38
N MET A 216 18.60 6.07 2.56
CA MET A 216 18.00 4.95 1.83
C MET A 216 17.45 3.88 2.79
N SER A 217 18.20 2.77 2.94
CA SER A 217 17.97 1.68 3.89
C SER A 217 19.31 1.17 4.45
N LYS A 218 20.31 2.05 4.53
CA LYS A 218 21.70 1.68 4.89
C LYS A 218 21.99 1.82 6.39
N VAL A 219 21.12 2.51 7.11
CA VAL A 219 21.21 2.70 8.57
C VAL A 219 19.98 2.09 9.23
N PRO A 220 19.95 1.85 10.54
CA PRO A 220 18.72 1.49 11.27
C PRO A 220 17.64 2.56 11.13
N ALA A 221 16.36 2.18 11.25
CA ALA A 221 15.27 3.14 11.32
C ALA A 221 15.35 3.94 12.63
N HIS A 222 15.07 5.24 12.55
CA HIS A 222 15.15 6.18 13.68
C HIS A 222 13.93 6.07 14.60
N TYR A 223 13.81 4.96 15.33
CA TYR A 223 12.70 4.72 16.25
C TYR A 223 12.69 5.71 17.42
N GLU A 224 13.84 6.26 17.79
CA GLU A 224 13.99 7.29 18.81
C GLU A 224 13.21 8.58 18.54
N LEU A 225 12.77 8.79 17.30
CA LEU A 225 11.97 9.97 16.92
C LEU A 225 10.46 9.74 17.05
N ILE A 226 9.99 8.51 17.25
CA ILE A 226 8.57 8.17 17.17
C ILE A 226 7.74 9.02 18.13
N ASP A 227 8.12 9.11 19.41
CA ASP A 227 7.35 9.85 20.42
C ASP A 227 7.28 11.35 20.12
N ASN A 228 8.36 11.91 19.56
CA ASN A 228 8.37 13.30 19.13
C ASN A 228 7.47 13.54 17.92
N ILE A 229 7.40 12.57 17.00
CA ILE A 229 6.53 12.63 15.83
C ILE A 229 5.05 12.47 16.25
N VAL A 230 4.76 11.56 17.17
CA VAL A 230 3.41 11.41 17.77
C VAL A 230 2.98 12.74 18.38
N LYS A 231 3.83 13.34 19.22
CA LYS A 231 3.54 14.64 19.84
C LYS A 231 3.28 15.73 18.81
N LEU A 232 4.09 15.81 17.76
CA LEU A 232 3.89 16.77 16.67
C LEU A 232 2.54 16.55 15.94
N ARG A 233 2.18 15.29 15.67
CA ARG A 233 0.89 14.94 15.06
C ARG A 233 -0.27 15.38 15.95
N ASP A 234 -0.20 15.09 17.26
CA ASP A 234 -1.24 15.42 18.22
C ASP A 234 -1.43 16.93 18.39
N GLU A 235 -0.34 17.71 18.26
CA GLU A 235 -0.37 19.17 18.29
C GLU A 235 -1.00 19.79 17.03
N ILE A 236 -0.76 19.21 15.84
CA ILE A 236 -1.16 19.82 14.55
C ILE A 236 -2.44 19.19 13.98
N ALA A 237 -2.53 17.88 14.02
CA ALA A 237 -3.57 17.10 13.33
C ALA A 237 -3.92 15.82 14.10
N PRO A 238 -4.55 15.91 15.29
CA PRO A 238 -4.85 14.76 16.13
C PRO A 238 -5.76 13.71 15.45
N GLN A 239 -6.52 14.10 14.43
CA GLN A 239 -7.36 13.22 13.63
C GLN A 239 -6.59 12.43 12.57
N THR A 240 -5.37 12.87 12.18
CA THR A 240 -4.56 12.15 11.19
C THR A 240 -3.96 10.89 11.80
N LEU A 241 -4.25 9.73 11.22
CA LEU A 241 -3.64 8.48 11.65
C LEU A 241 -2.13 8.46 11.33
N LEU A 242 -1.34 7.94 12.26
CA LEU A 242 0.10 7.86 12.12
C LEU A 242 0.54 6.41 11.91
N THR A 243 1.17 6.14 10.78
CA THR A 243 1.71 4.82 10.42
C THR A 243 3.24 4.85 10.37
N ILE A 244 3.88 3.92 11.07
CA ILE A 244 5.33 3.78 11.10
C ILE A 244 5.79 2.71 10.11
N ASN A 245 6.83 3.05 9.35
CA ASN A 245 7.50 2.16 8.39
C ASN A 245 9.03 2.23 8.58
N GLY A 246 9.71 1.15 8.26
CA GLY A 246 11.16 1.00 8.41
C GLY A 246 11.47 -0.09 9.43
N ASP A 247 12.15 -1.14 8.96
CA ASP A 247 12.62 -2.30 9.74
C ASP A 247 11.55 -3.04 10.55
N VAL A 248 10.26 -2.76 10.34
CA VAL A 248 9.17 -3.56 10.91
C VAL A 248 9.20 -4.92 10.24
N ARG A 249 9.49 -5.98 11.02
CA ARG A 249 9.74 -7.34 10.50
C ARG A 249 8.45 -8.10 10.25
N ASP A 250 7.59 -8.10 11.24
CA ASP A 250 6.37 -8.89 11.30
C ASP A 250 5.36 -8.23 12.24
N ARG A 251 4.21 -8.85 12.39
CA ARG A 251 3.12 -8.37 13.24
C ARG A 251 3.52 -8.26 14.70
N THR A 252 4.17 -9.28 15.24
CA THR A 252 4.61 -9.31 16.65
C THR A 252 5.54 -8.13 16.96
N HIS A 253 6.54 -7.90 16.10
CA HIS A 253 7.43 -6.75 16.24
C HIS A 253 6.68 -5.42 16.10
N GLY A 254 5.70 -5.34 15.21
CA GLY A 254 4.87 -4.14 15.05
C GLY A 254 4.00 -3.86 16.27
N GLU A 255 3.36 -4.87 16.85
CA GLU A 255 2.56 -4.76 18.08
C GLU A 255 3.43 -4.35 19.28
N GLU A 256 4.68 -4.85 19.34
CA GLU A 256 5.66 -4.43 20.34
C GLU A 256 6.00 -2.94 20.22
N LEU A 257 6.30 -2.47 18.99
CA LEU A 257 6.57 -1.05 18.73
C LEU A 257 5.37 -0.16 19.12
N ALA A 258 4.16 -0.55 18.77
CA ALA A 258 2.95 0.21 19.13
C ALA A 258 2.73 0.27 20.65
N ARG A 259 3.11 -0.78 21.38
CA ARG A 259 3.06 -0.81 22.85
C ARG A 259 4.12 0.07 23.49
N GLN A 260 5.34 0.11 22.92
CA GLN A 260 6.43 0.96 23.37
C GLN A 260 6.21 2.44 23.07
N HIS A 261 5.49 2.76 21.99
CA HIS A 261 5.22 4.11 21.51
C HIS A 261 3.70 4.34 21.36
N PRO A 262 2.98 4.59 22.43
CA PRO A 262 1.55 4.89 22.38
C PRO A 262 1.26 6.09 21.46
N GLY A 263 0.23 5.98 20.64
CA GLY A 263 -0.12 6.98 19.63
C GLY A 263 0.27 6.61 18.20
N ILE A 264 1.01 5.51 17.99
CA ILE A 264 1.09 4.84 16.69
C ILE A 264 -0.27 4.20 16.41
N ASN A 265 -0.87 4.51 15.24
CA ASN A 265 -2.13 3.90 14.81
C ASN A 265 -1.89 2.71 13.89
N GLY A 266 -0.81 2.72 13.09
CA GLY A 266 -0.53 1.67 12.12
C GLY A 266 0.94 1.35 11.93
N LEU A 267 1.22 0.13 11.47
CA LEU A 267 2.55 -0.37 11.11
C LEU A 267 2.56 -0.81 9.66
N MET A 268 3.56 -0.37 8.89
CA MET A 268 3.70 -0.77 7.50
C MET A 268 4.91 -1.69 7.32
N ILE A 269 4.66 -2.92 6.86
CA ILE A 269 5.69 -3.93 6.60
C ILE A 269 6.04 -3.91 5.11
N GLY A 270 7.33 -3.76 4.81
CA GLY A 270 7.86 -3.85 3.45
C GLY A 270 8.73 -5.11 3.29
N ARG A 271 10.05 -4.96 3.45
CA ARG A 271 11.01 -6.06 3.24
C ARG A 271 10.80 -7.28 4.16
N GLY A 272 10.10 -7.13 5.28
CA GLY A 272 9.75 -8.23 6.16
C GLY A 272 9.04 -9.37 5.44
N ILE A 273 8.18 -9.06 4.45
CA ILE A 273 7.44 -10.06 3.67
C ILE A 273 8.36 -11.02 2.89
N PHE A 274 9.56 -10.57 2.47
CA PHE A 274 10.54 -11.42 1.78
C PHE A 274 11.28 -12.37 2.74
N SER A 275 11.30 -12.03 4.02
CA SER A 275 11.88 -12.87 5.07
C SER A 275 10.84 -13.82 5.67
N ASN A 276 9.58 -13.41 5.69
CA ASN A 276 8.48 -14.22 6.21
C ASN A 276 7.18 -13.86 5.45
N PRO A 277 6.68 -14.71 4.55
CA PRO A 277 5.42 -14.45 3.84
C PRO A 277 4.20 -14.43 4.78
N PHE A 278 4.34 -14.99 5.98
CA PHE A 278 3.31 -15.01 7.02
C PHE A 278 3.43 -13.87 8.03
N CYS A 279 4.20 -12.84 7.72
CA CYS A 279 4.55 -11.75 8.66
C CYS A 279 3.34 -10.96 9.18
N PHE A 280 2.16 -11.09 8.57
CA PHE A 280 0.92 -10.47 9.04
C PHE A 280 0.05 -11.40 9.88
N ARG A 281 0.36 -12.70 9.99
CA ARG A 281 -0.37 -13.60 10.87
C ARG A 281 -0.18 -13.19 12.34
N ARG A 282 -1.21 -13.40 13.14
CA ARG A 282 -1.05 -13.41 14.60
C ARG A 282 -0.34 -14.70 14.96
N ASP A 283 0.69 -14.64 15.79
CA ASP A 283 1.28 -15.85 16.36
C ASP A 283 0.17 -16.64 17.02
N ARG A 284 0.11 -17.93 16.76
CA ARG A 284 -0.81 -18.83 17.44
C ARG A 284 -0.36 -18.87 18.91
N VAL A 285 -1.03 -18.08 19.76
CA VAL A 285 -1.05 -18.39 21.19
C VAL A 285 -1.65 -19.81 21.28
N SER A 286 -0.94 -20.72 21.90
CA SER A 286 -1.26 -22.15 21.98
C SER A 286 -2.50 -22.44 22.83
N SER A 287 -3.61 -21.77 22.56
CA SER A 287 -4.92 -22.07 23.13
C SER A 287 -5.98 -21.39 22.25
N GLU A 288 -6.45 -22.12 21.30
CA GLU A 288 -7.76 -22.13 20.69
C GLU A 288 -7.61 -22.52 19.22
N ILE A 289 -7.89 -23.77 19.03
CA ILE A 289 -8.01 -24.44 17.75
C ILE A 289 -9.34 -24.01 17.18
N GLU A 290 -9.32 -23.19 16.14
CA GLU A 290 -10.36 -23.19 15.11
C GLU A 290 -9.80 -22.48 13.90
N ASP A 291 -9.35 -23.27 12.97
CA ASP A 291 -9.28 -23.23 11.51
C ASP A 291 -8.09 -24.05 11.03
N LYS A 292 -8.26 -25.37 11.13
CA LYS A 292 -7.33 -26.33 10.52
C LYS A 292 -7.50 -26.27 9.00
N TRP A 293 -6.57 -25.67 8.33
CA TRP A 293 -6.37 -25.89 6.90
C TRP A 293 -5.76 -27.28 6.73
N VAL A 294 -6.56 -28.22 6.30
CA VAL A 294 -6.07 -29.55 5.93
C VAL A 294 -5.79 -29.55 4.44
N ILE A 295 -4.53 -29.75 4.11
CA ILE A 295 -4.13 -30.07 2.73
C ILE A 295 -4.54 -31.52 2.51
N VAL A 296 -5.62 -31.72 1.76
CA VAL A 296 -5.90 -33.01 1.14
C VAL A 296 -4.98 -33.10 -0.07
N GLY A 297 -4.13 -34.13 -0.14
CA GLY A 297 -3.32 -34.42 -1.30
C GLY A 297 -4.21 -34.70 -2.52
N GLY A 298 -4.65 -33.65 -3.16
CA GLY A 298 -5.36 -33.62 -4.43
C GLY A 298 -4.55 -32.76 -5.38
N ALA A 299 -4.54 -33.15 -6.65
CA ALA A 299 -3.89 -32.41 -7.72
C ALA A 299 -4.24 -30.93 -7.65
N ALA A 300 -3.25 -30.08 -7.94
CA ALA A 300 -3.47 -28.63 -8.09
C ALA A 300 -4.74 -28.37 -8.94
N PRO A 301 -5.54 -27.33 -8.59
CA PRO A 301 -6.71 -27.00 -9.38
C PRO A 301 -6.31 -26.84 -10.85
N THR A 302 -7.04 -27.47 -11.75
CA THR A 302 -6.77 -27.39 -13.18
C THR A 302 -7.11 -26.00 -13.70
N SER A 303 -6.53 -25.62 -14.83
CA SER A 303 -6.79 -24.34 -15.51
C SER A 303 -8.28 -24.05 -15.76
N GLU A 304 -9.13 -25.08 -15.84
CA GLU A 304 -10.58 -24.95 -15.93
C GLU A 304 -11.25 -24.47 -14.64
N GLN A 305 -10.66 -24.75 -13.47
CA GLN A 305 -11.18 -24.29 -12.18
C GLN A 305 -10.79 -22.83 -11.88
N ILE A 306 -9.85 -22.28 -12.63
CA ILE A 306 -9.38 -20.89 -12.50
C ILE A 306 -10.09 -19.98 -13.54
N SER A 307 -10.68 -20.55 -14.61
CA SER A 307 -11.37 -19.79 -15.66
C SER A 307 -12.70 -19.15 -15.22
N ASP A 308 -13.21 -19.48 -14.04
CA ASP A 308 -14.46 -18.95 -13.48
C ASP A 308 -14.28 -17.69 -12.60
N PHE A 309 -13.24 -16.89 -12.86
CA PHE A 309 -13.09 -15.55 -12.28
C PHE A 309 -13.92 -14.47 -13.04
N SER A 310 -15.05 -14.82 -13.61
CA SER A 310 -16.16 -13.92 -13.87
C SER A 310 -16.98 -13.72 -12.59
N GLU A 311 -17.68 -12.61 -12.45
CA GLU A 311 -18.36 -12.10 -11.24
C GLU A 311 -19.14 -13.13 -10.37
N GLU A 312 -19.38 -14.35 -10.86
CA GLU A 312 -20.02 -15.44 -10.12
C GLU A 312 -19.03 -16.47 -9.51
N GLY A 313 -17.74 -16.39 -9.83
CA GLY A 313 -16.72 -17.38 -9.44
C GLY A 313 -15.97 -17.06 -8.15
N ALA A 314 -15.98 -15.82 -7.68
CA ALA A 314 -15.21 -15.39 -6.50
C ALA A 314 -15.63 -16.13 -5.21
N ASP A 315 -16.92 -16.48 -5.08
CA ASP A 315 -17.45 -17.24 -3.94
C ASP A 315 -17.08 -18.74 -3.97
N ARG A 316 -16.64 -19.28 -5.12
CA ARG A 316 -16.32 -20.72 -5.25
C ARG A 316 -14.88 -21.09 -4.92
N LEU A 317 -13.98 -20.09 -4.81
CA LEU A 317 -12.61 -20.29 -4.33
C LEU A 317 -12.46 -20.23 -2.80
N ALA A 318 -13.45 -19.78 -2.08
CA ALA A 318 -13.67 -20.13 -0.71
C ALA A 318 -14.13 -21.59 -0.72
N GLY A 319 -13.20 -22.54 -0.66
CA GLY A 319 -13.49 -23.96 -0.65
C GLY A 319 -14.54 -24.30 0.42
N PRO A 320 -15.41 -25.28 0.18
CA PRO A 320 -16.47 -25.62 1.13
C PRO A 320 -15.85 -25.95 2.49
N ALA A 321 -16.45 -25.44 3.54
CA ALA A 321 -16.22 -25.93 4.89
C ALA A 321 -16.58 -27.41 4.92
N SER A 322 -15.61 -28.30 4.71
CA SER A 322 -15.84 -29.72 4.75
C SER A 322 -15.64 -30.21 6.18
N SER A 323 -16.74 -30.72 6.74
CA SER A 323 -16.86 -31.31 8.07
C SER A 323 -16.18 -32.67 8.25
N ASP A 324 -15.36 -33.13 7.29
CA ASP A 324 -14.77 -34.48 7.37
C ASP A 324 -13.25 -34.47 7.13
N LEU A 325 -12.50 -34.16 8.22
CA LEU A 325 -11.05 -34.43 8.22
C LEU A 325 -10.59 -34.89 9.61
N ARG A 326 -10.35 -36.20 9.71
CA ARG A 326 -9.76 -36.82 10.88
C ARG A 326 -8.27 -36.48 11.00
N ALA A 327 -7.86 -36.03 12.17
CA ALA A 327 -6.47 -35.75 12.52
C ALA A 327 -5.62 -37.04 12.48
N VAL A 328 -4.52 -37.02 11.75
CA VAL A 328 -3.39 -37.90 11.96
C VAL A 328 -2.37 -37.14 12.79
N THR A 329 -2.26 -37.47 14.05
CA THR A 329 -1.20 -37.00 14.95
C THR A 329 0.00 -37.90 14.78
N ASN A 330 1.01 -37.52 14.04
CA ASN A 330 2.37 -38.03 14.19
C ASN A 330 3.24 -36.88 14.67
N GLY A 331 4.04 -37.13 15.70
CA GLY A 331 4.91 -36.16 16.32
C GLY A 331 5.94 -35.63 15.31
N ASP A 332 5.66 -34.48 14.78
CA ASP A 332 6.52 -33.69 13.89
C ASP A 332 6.87 -32.38 14.61
N ASP A 333 8.11 -31.99 14.56
CA ASP A 333 8.65 -30.78 15.19
C ASP A 333 8.12 -29.47 14.57
N GLY A 334 7.09 -29.53 13.73
CA GLY A 334 6.45 -28.39 13.07
C GLY A 334 7.18 -27.91 11.81
N SER A 335 8.38 -28.39 11.51
CA SER A 335 9.16 -27.94 10.33
C SER A 335 8.57 -28.44 9.00
N GLY A 336 8.01 -29.65 9.00
CA GLY A 336 7.35 -30.24 7.84
C GLY A 336 6.10 -29.48 7.40
N ASN A 337 5.35 -28.92 8.35
CA ASN A 337 4.14 -28.15 8.05
C ASN A 337 4.47 -26.80 7.38
N VAL A 338 5.50 -26.09 7.84
CA VAL A 338 5.91 -24.81 7.27
C VAL A 338 6.42 -24.96 5.83
N LYS A 339 7.23 -25.99 5.55
CA LYS A 339 7.68 -26.30 4.18
C LYS A 339 6.50 -26.50 3.25
N SER A 340 5.53 -27.33 3.64
CA SER A 340 4.33 -27.60 2.84
C SER A 340 3.52 -26.34 2.57
N GLU A 341 3.32 -25.47 3.57
CA GLU A 341 2.62 -24.19 3.39
C GLU A 341 3.37 -23.28 2.40
N LEU A 342 4.70 -23.19 2.48
CA LEU A 342 5.51 -22.37 1.57
C LEU A 342 5.44 -22.88 0.12
N ILE A 343 5.50 -24.20 -0.09
CA ILE A 343 5.37 -24.83 -1.40
C ILE A 343 3.97 -24.59 -1.98
N CYS A 344 2.91 -24.73 -1.19
CA CYS A 344 1.54 -24.41 -1.59
C CYS A 344 1.39 -22.95 -2.00
N LEU A 345 1.99 -22.01 -1.25
CA LEU A 345 1.99 -20.60 -1.64
C LEU A 345 2.75 -20.36 -2.95
N LEU A 346 3.83 -21.09 -3.22
CA LEU A 346 4.53 -21.00 -4.49
C LEU A 346 3.64 -21.47 -5.64
N HIS A 347 2.98 -22.63 -5.52
CA HIS A 347 2.04 -23.09 -6.55
C HIS A 347 0.94 -22.06 -6.81
N TYR A 348 0.34 -21.53 -5.75
CA TYR A 348 -0.66 -20.47 -5.89
C TYR A 348 -0.11 -19.22 -6.59
N HIS A 349 1.12 -18.82 -6.30
CA HIS A 349 1.76 -17.70 -7.00
C HIS A 349 1.99 -18.00 -8.48
N LEU A 350 2.39 -19.25 -8.83
CA LEU A 350 2.56 -19.66 -10.23
C LEU A 350 1.23 -19.62 -10.99
N ASP A 351 0.15 -20.09 -10.39
CA ASP A 351 -1.18 -20.11 -11.01
C ASP A 351 -1.69 -18.67 -11.26
N LEU A 352 -1.56 -17.79 -10.28
CA LEU A 352 -1.89 -16.37 -10.45
C LEU A 352 -1.00 -15.69 -11.48
N PHE A 353 0.31 -15.99 -11.50
CA PHE A 353 1.22 -15.42 -12.50
C PHE A 353 0.79 -15.82 -13.91
N ASP A 354 0.47 -17.09 -14.16
CA ASP A 354 0.02 -17.58 -15.46
C ASP A 354 -1.29 -16.91 -15.87
N HIS A 355 -2.24 -16.78 -14.91
CA HIS A 355 -3.52 -16.11 -15.14
C HIS A 355 -3.38 -14.64 -15.55
N TYR A 356 -2.53 -13.89 -14.84
CA TYR A 356 -2.37 -12.45 -15.06
C TYR A 356 -1.24 -12.08 -16.02
N GLN A 357 -0.44 -13.02 -16.52
CA GLN A 357 0.74 -12.75 -17.34
C GLN A 357 0.43 -11.89 -18.56
N SER A 358 -0.64 -12.23 -19.31
CA SER A 358 -1.05 -11.50 -20.51
C SER A 358 -1.51 -10.07 -20.20
N THR A 359 -2.18 -9.86 -19.07
CA THR A 359 -2.73 -8.57 -18.63
C THR A 359 -1.67 -7.67 -18.04
N LEU A 360 -0.78 -8.23 -17.20
CA LEU A 360 0.31 -7.48 -16.57
C LEU A 360 1.49 -7.24 -17.52
N GLY A 361 1.64 -8.07 -18.56
CA GLY A 361 2.76 -8.00 -19.50
C GLY A 361 4.13 -8.23 -18.83
N ARG A 362 4.17 -8.92 -17.68
CA ARG A 362 5.41 -9.15 -16.95
C ARG A 362 6.17 -10.35 -17.49
N PRO A 363 7.48 -10.21 -17.80
CA PRO A 363 8.30 -11.35 -18.20
C PRO A 363 8.44 -12.36 -17.05
N TYR A 364 8.53 -13.64 -17.40
CA TYR A 364 8.76 -14.74 -16.45
C TYR A 364 9.91 -14.48 -15.47
N GLU A 365 10.98 -13.85 -15.93
CA GLU A 365 12.15 -13.51 -15.11
C GLU A 365 11.81 -12.69 -13.85
N THR A 366 10.70 -11.96 -13.86
CA THR A 366 10.25 -11.19 -12.70
C THR A 366 9.78 -12.08 -11.56
N LEU A 367 9.32 -13.29 -11.85
CA LEU A 367 8.86 -14.26 -10.85
C LEU A 367 10.02 -14.82 -10.01
N LYS A 368 11.21 -14.96 -10.59
CA LYS A 368 12.37 -15.58 -9.94
C LYS A 368 12.78 -14.90 -8.63
N ARG A 369 12.54 -13.58 -8.51
CA ARG A 369 12.84 -12.83 -7.27
C ARG A 369 12.06 -13.33 -6.07
N PHE A 370 10.90 -13.96 -6.31
CA PHE A 370 10.01 -14.44 -5.26
C PHE A 370 10.36 -15.86 -4.77
N PHE A 371 11.12 -16.67 -5.53
CA PHE A 371 11.47 -18.02 -5.14
C PHE A 371 12.15 -18.10 -3.77
N LYS A 372 12.95 -17.11 -3.40
CA LYS A 372 13.60 -17.04 -2.09
C LYS A 372 12.63 -16.85 -0.92
N ILE A 373 11.38 -16.45 -1.18
CA ILE A 373 10.35 -16.29 -0.15
C ILE A 373 9.86 -17.68 0.27
N TYR A 374 9.70 -18.58 -0.70
CA TYR A 374 9.07 -19.88 -0.53
C TYR A 374 10.07 -21.00 -0.30
N ILE A 375 11.22 -20.95 -0.94
CA ILE A 375 12.25 -22.01 -0.90
C ILE A 375 13.32 -21.59 0.10
N ARG A 376 13.06 -21.87 1.38
CA ARG A 376 13.92 -21.48 2.49
C ARG A 376 13.65 -22.28 3.76
N ASP A 377 14.62 -22.26 4.66
CA ASP A 377 14.50 -22.75 6.04
C ASP A 377 14.13 -24.25 6.15
N PHE A 378 14.53 -25.06 5.15
CA PHE A 378 14.46 -26.51 5.15
C PHE A 378 15.67 -27.12 4.42
N ASP A 379 15.96 -28.40 4.70
CA ASP A 379 17.07 -29.12 4.09
C ASP A 379 16.90 -29.24 2.58
N GLY A 380 17.98 -28.92 1.81
CA GLY A 380 17.96 -28.90 0.36
C GLY A 380 17.35 -27.64 -0.26
N ALA A 381 16.92 -26.64 0.53
CA ALA A 381 16.32 -25.42 0.02
C ALA A 381 17.27 -24.62 -0.89
N LYS A 382 18.58 -24.66 -0.62
CA LYS A 382 19.56 -23.94 -1.44
C LYS A 382 19.66 -24.56 -2.83
N GLU A 383 19.80 -25.87 -2.90
CA GLU A 383 19.91 -26.66 -4.13
C GLU A 383 18.63 -26.55 -4.96
N LEU A 384 17.46 -26.68 -4.32
CA LEU A 384 16.18 -26.51 -4.98
C LEU A 384 16.02 -25.10 -5.54
N ARG A 385 16.34 -24.08 -4.78
CA ARG A 385 16.28 -22.67 -5.26
C ARG A 385 17.23 -22.44 -6.45
N ASP A 386 18.43 -23.02 -6.43
CA ASP A 386 19.36 -22.92 -7.55
C ASP A 386 18.76 -23.55 -8.82
N GLN A 387 18.14 -24.74 -8.72
CA GLN A 387 17.42 -25.36 -9.85
C GLN A 387 16.31 -24.44 -10.38
N LEU A 388 15.48 -23.87 -9.49
CA LEU A 388 14.39 -22.99 -9.89
C LEU A 388 14.87 -21.70 -10.56
N MET A 389 16.03 -21.18 -10.18
CA MET A 389 16.60 -19.98 -10.82
C MET A 389 17.00 -20.21 -12.29
N HIS A 390 17.21 -21.46 -12.72
CA HIS A 390 17.55 -21.81 -14.09
C HIS A 390 16.32 -22.08 -14.98
N THR A 391 15.12 -22.16 -14.42
CA THR A 391 13.88 -22.39 -15.18
C THR A 391 13.50 -21.18 -16.04
N LYS A 392 12.71 -21.45 -17.09
CA LYS A 392 12.26 -20.46 -18.07
C LYS A 392 10.73 -20.34 -18.12
N THR A 393 10.02 -21.30 -17.54
CA THR A 393 8.55 -21.37 -17.51
C THR A 393 8.05 -21.80 -16.14
N THR A 394 6.79 -21.52 -15.86
CA THR A 394 6.09 -21.97 -14.65
C THR A 394 5.94 -23.50 -14.62
N ASP A 395 5.79 -24.16 -15.78
CA ASP A 395 5.70 -25.62 -15.90
C ASP A 395 7.01 -26.31 -15.51
N GLU A 396 8.16 -25.75 -15.88
CA GLU A 396 9.47 -26.25 -15.43
C GLU A 396 9.59 -26.17 -13.91
N VAL A 397 9.10 -25.08 -13.29
CA VAL A 397 9.07 -24.94 -11.81
C VAL A 397 8.21 -26.02 -11.20
N ARG A 398 6.97 -26.23 -11.69
CA ARG A 398 6.06 -27.26 -11.20
C ARG A 398 6.66 -28.66 -11.33
N SER A 399 7.34 -28.94 -12.46
CA SER A 399 8.01 -30.23 -12.68
C SER A 399 9.13 -30.50 -11.68
N ILE A 400 9.95 -29.50 -11.36
CA ILE A 400 11.04 -29.62 -10.38
C ILE A 400 10.43 -29.82 -8.98
N LEU A 401 9.41 -29.07 -8.60
CA LEU A 401 8.75 -29.21 -7.29
C LEU A 401 8.17 -30.61 -7.13
N ALA A 402 7.47 -31.15 -8.13
CA ALA A 402 6.90 -32.50 -8.10
C ALA A 402 7.94 -33.63 -7.94
N HIS A 403 9.17 -33.42 -8.43
CA HIS A 403 10.28 -34.37 -8.24
C HIS A 403 10.88 -34.29 -6.83
N ASN A 404 10.89 -33.11 -6.21
CA ASN A 404 11.48 -32.91 -4.89
C ASN A 404 10.52 -33.22 -3.74
N ASP A 405 9.21 -33.32 -3.99
CA ASP A 405 8.18 -33.72 -2.99
C ASP A 405 7.97 -35.25 -2.91
N ARG A 406 8.64 -36.04 -3.74
CA ARG A 406 8.62 -37.49 -3.60
C ARG A 406 9.43 -37.89 -2.37
N PRO A 407 8.89 -38.65 -1.42
CA PRO A 407 9.68 -39.19 -0.33
C PRO A 407 10.84 -39.98 -0.94
N HIS A 408 12.06 -39.69 -0.54
CA HIS A 408 13.22 -40.49 -0.89
C HIS A 408 13.08 -41.84 -0.19
N TYR A 409 12.45 -42.79 -0.86
CA TYR A 409 12.61 -44.20 -0.48
C TYR A 409 14.02 -44.61 -0.88
N THR A 410 14.96 -44.56 0.06
CA THR A 410 16.21 -45.31 -0.03
C THR A 410 15.88 -46.78 0.03
N TYR A 411 16.09 -47.51 -1.06
CA TYR A 411 16.09 -48.95 -1.10
C TYR A 411 17.28 -49.52 -0.34
#